data_341da62b35f779d6817d80122c478bc2
#
_entry.id   341da62b35f779d6817d80122c478bc2
#
_cell.length_a   1.000
_cell.length_b   1.000
_cell.length_c   1.000
_cell.angle_alpha   90.00
_cell.angle_beta   90.00
_cell.angle_gamma   90.00
#
_symmetry.space_group_name_H-M   'P 1'
#
loop_
_entity.id
_entity.type
_entity.pdbx_description
1 polymer ?
#
loop_
_entity_poly.entity_id
_entity_poly.type
_entity_poly.pdbx_seq_one_letter_code
_entity_poly.pdbx_strand_id
1 'polypeptide(L)'
;KKIESNGYNVLMTRSGDDFVTLTRIDKKSNESKADAFVSFHYDSSGNPNEGSGTTTFYRHDSGRPLAQAVNDQIASILPLDNRGFAKYDYQVLRENERPAILLELGYINNDTDAAYAQSDKYHKKVAQAVNDGLNTYINELKE
;
A
#
# COMPACT_ATOMS: atom_id res chain seq x y z
N LYS A 1 -12.11 5.10 5.52
CA LYS A 1 -12.97 5.05 6.72
C LYS A 1 -12.24 4.49 7.94
N LYS A 2 -11.67 3.26 7.86
CA LYS A 2 -10.99 2.63 9.01
C LYS A 2 -9.84 3.48 9.56
N ILE A 3 -8.98 3.98 8.66
CA ILE A 3 -7.82 4.78 9.05
C ILE A 3 -8.26 6.12 9.65
N GLU A 4 -9.26 6.77 9.04
CA GLU A 4 -9.85 8.01 9.57
C GLU A 4 -10.45 7.80 10.97
N SER A 5 -11.15 6.70 11.19
CA SER A 5 -11.78 6.40 12.49
C SER A 5 -10.75 6.18 13.61
N ASN A 6 -9.48 5.95 13.26
CA ASN A 6 -8.37 5.82 14.22
C ASN A 6 -7.57 7.12 14.39
N GLY A 7 -8.10 8.25 13.96
CA GLY A 7 -7.55 9.58 14.21
C GLY A 7 -6.59 10.13 13.16
N TYR A 8 -6.43 9.44 12.03
CA TYR A 8 -5.61 9.92 10.92
C TYR A 8 -6.42 10.84 10.00
N ASN A 9 -5.79 11.89 9.50
CA ASN A 9 -6.33 12.69 8.41
C ASN A 9 -6.02 11.98 7.10
N VAL A 10 -7.05 11.60 6.34
CA VAL A 10 -6.89 10.86 5.09
C VAL A 10 -7.22 11.74 3.90
N LEU A 11 -6.26 11.88 3.00
CA LEU A 11 -6.43 12.57 1.72
C LEU A 11 -6.43 11.53 0.61
N MET A 12 -7.53 11.43 -0.13
CA MET A 12 -7.67 10.49 -1.24
C MET A 12 -7.20 11.15 -2.54
N THR A 13 -6.43 10.41 -3.36
CA THR A 13 -6.04 10.89 -4.68
C THR A 13 -7.21 10.80 -5.67
N ARG A 14 -8.14 9.88 -5.40
CA ARG A 14 -9.45 9.82 -6.05
C ARG A 14 -10.46 9.18 -5.09
N SER A 15 -11.73 9.53 -5.25
CA SER A 15 -12.81 9.00 -4.42
C SER A 15 -13.85 8.22 -5.22
N GLY A 16 -13.69 8.12 -6.53
CA GLY A 16 -14.57 7.40 -7.45
C GLY A 16 -13.77 6.73 -8.55
N ASP A 17 -14.45 6.33 -9.62
CA ASP A 17 -13.84 5.64 -10.77
C ASP A 17 -13.29 6.63 -11.80
N ASP A 18 -12.65 7.70 -11.32
CA ASP A 18 -12.05 8.71 -12.17
C ASP A 18 -10.61 8.34 -12.53
N PHE A 19 -10.22 8.63 -13.77
CA PHE A 19 -8.83 8.51 -14.18
C PHE A 19 -8.01 9.69 -13.64
N VAL A 20 -6.95 9.37 -12.91
CA VAL A 20 -6.00 10.36 -12.39
C VAL A 20 -4.60 10.00 -12.86
N THR A 21 -3.90 10.94 -13.50
CA THR A 21 -2.53 10.69 -13.98
C THR A 21 -1.56 10.50 -12.82
N LEU A 22 -0.48 9.75 -13.02
CA LEU A 22 0.56 9.55 -12.01
C LEU A 22 1.17 10.87 -11.56
N THR A 23 1.40 11.80 -12.51
CA THR A 23 1.93 13.13 -12.21
C THR A 23 1.02 13.92 -11.26
N ARG A 24 -0.31 13.83 -11.44
CA ARG A 24 -1.28 14.50 -10.56
C ARG A 24 -1.32 13.86 -9.17
N ILE A 25 -1.15 12.53 -9.10
CA ILE A 25 -1.06 11.82 -7.83
C ILE A 25 0.15 12.30 -7.04
N ASP A 26 1.32 12.34 -7.68
CA ASP A 26 2.57 12.80 -7.05
C ASP A 26 2.45 14.25 -6.59
N LYS A 27 1.91 15.12 -7.45
CA LYS A 27 1.70 16.53 -7.12
C LYS A 27 0.82 16.68 -5.89
N LYS A 28 -0.30 15.98 -5.85
CA LYS A 28 -1.22 16.04 -4.70
C LYS A 28 -0.56 15.57 -3.42
N SER A 29 0.22 14.47 -3.48
CA SER A 29 0.96 13.96 -2.34
C SER A 29 1.98 15.00 -1.84
N ASN A 30 2.80 15.52 -2.74
CA ASN A 30 3.87 16.45 -2.38
C ASN A 30 3.33 17.77 -1.80
N GLU A 31 2.26 18.32 -2.38
CA GLU A 31 1.61 19.55 -1.89
C GLU A 31 0.89 19.34 -0.56
N SER A 32 0.42 18.13 -0.27
CA SER A 32 -0.31 17.84 0.97
C SER A 32 0.55 17.87 2.22
N LYS A 33 1.86 17.67 2.08
CA LYS A 33 2.81 17.50 3.19
C LYS A 33 2.40 16.35 4.13
N ALA A 34 1.78 15.31 3.58
CA ALA A 34 1.36 14.14 4.35
C ALA A 34 2.55 13.44 5.01
N ASP A 35 2.32 12.80 6.15
CA ASP A 35 3.34 12.04 6.86
C ASP A 35 3.67 10.71 6.17
N ALA A 36 2.74 10.19 5.37
CA ALA A 36 2.92 8.97 4.62
C ALA A 36 2.02 8.94 3.38
N PHE A 37 2.52 8.32 2.32
CA PHE A 37 1.77 8.03 1.11
C PHE A 37 1.67 6.51 0.95
N VAL A 38 0.45 6.01 0.72
CA VAL A 38 0.21 4.58 0.51
C VAL A 38 -0.59 4.39 -0.77
N SER A 39 -0.04 3.63 -1.71
CA SER A 39 -0.69 3.25 -2.96
C SER A 39 -1.11 1.78 -2.91
N PHE A 40 -2.35 1.48 -3.31
CA PHE A 40 -2.92 0.14 -3.27
C PHE A 40 -3.08 -0.40 -4.68
N HIS A 41 -2.50 -1.58 -4.95
CA HIS A 41 -2.51 -2.21 -6.26
C HIS A 41 -2.73 -3.72 -6.20
N TYR A 42 -3.17 -4.28 -7.31
CA TYR A 42 -3.13 -5.70 -7.61
C TYR A 42 -2.28 -5.87 -8.86
N ASP A 43 -1.41 -6.88 -8.84
CA ASP A 43 -0.47 -7.15 -9.91
C ASP A 43 -1.06 -8.11 -10.94
N SER A 44 -0.31 -8.37 -11.99
CA SER A 44 -0.65 -9.35 -13.01
C SER A 44 0.63 -10.01 -13.50
N SER A 45 0.66 -11.34 -13.50
CA SER A 45 1.77 -12.11 -14.03
C SER A 45 1.61 -12.34 -15.54
N GLY A 46 2.69 -12.75 -16.21
CA GLY A 46 2.68 -13.03 -17.64
C GLY A 46 1.71 -14.13 -18.06
N ASN A 47 1.53 -15.15 -17.20
CA ASN A 47 0.61 -16.26 -17.42
C ASN A 47 -0.40 -16.35 -16.27
N PRO A 48 -1.66 -16.79 -16.55
CA PRO A 48 -2.66 -17.00 -15.50
C PRO A 48 -2.15 -17.96 -14.41
N ASN A 49 -2.41 -17.61 -13.15
CA ASN A 49 -2.07 -18.42 -11.98
C ASN A 49 -0.55 -18.64 -11.74
N GLU A 50 0.31 -17.96 -12.48
CA GLU A 50 1.75 -18.06 -12.30
C GLU A 50 2.23 -17.31 -11.05
N GLY A 51 1.70 -16.10 -10.81
CA GLY A 51 2.04 -15.28 -9.65
C GLY A 51 0.97 -15.32 -8.58
N SER A 52 1.37 -15.20 -7.31
CA SER A 52 0.48 -15.11 -6.16
C SER A 52 1.20 -14.43 -4.99
N GLY A 53 0.42 -13.83 -4.09
CA GLY A 53 0.94 -13.27 -2.84
C GLY A 53 1.02 -11.77 -2.82
N THR A 54 1.52 -11.24 -1.69
CA THR A 54 1.61 -9.80 -1.43
C THR A 54 3.05 -9.34 -1.40
N THR A 55 3.28 -8.10 -1.82
CA THR A 55 4.61 -7.45 -1.75
C THR A 55 4.44 -5.98 -1.40
N THR A 56 5.36 -5.44 -0.62
CA THR A 56 5.40 -4.00 -0.32
C THR A 56 6.63 -3.37 -0.97
N PHE A 57 6.43 -2.29 -1.72
CA PHE A 57 7.52 -1.60 -2.41
C PHE A 57 7.74 -0.19 -1.86
N TYR A 58 9.00 0.22 -1.81
CA TYR A 58 9.43 1.59 -1.55
C TYR A 58 10.51 1.97 -2.58
N ARG A 59 10.81 3.25 -2.72
CA ARG A 59 11.87 3.71 -3.65
C ARG A 59 12.97 4.47 -2.94
N HIS A 60 12.60 5.40 -2.07
CA HIS A 60 13.55 6.20 -1.30
C HIS A 60 13.74 5.63 0.10
N ASP A 61 14.90 5.86 0.69
CA ASP A 61 15.21 5.35 2.03
C ASP A 61 14.23 5.85 3.10
N SER A 62 13.64 7.03 2.91
CA SER A 62 12.58 7.55 3.79
C SER A 62 11.35 6.66 3.84
N GLY A 63 11.07 5.90 2.79
CA GLY A 63 9.94 4.97 2.73
C GLY A 63 10.20 3.61 3.36
N ARG A 64 11.46 3.26 3.59
CA ARG A 64 11.82 1.92 4.07
C ARG A 64 11.22 1.57 5.44
N PRO A 65 11.31 2.43 6.47
CA PRO A 65 10.69 2.13 7.77
C PRO A 65 9.17 1.95 7.67
N LEU A 66 8.51 2.76 6.85
CA LEU A 66 7.08 2.63 6.59
C LEU A 66 6.76 1.31 5.90
N ALA A 67 7.55 0.94 4.87
CA ALA A 67 7.38 -0.32 4.15
C ALA A 67 7.52 -1.53 5.09
N GLN A 68 8.53 -1.53 5.95
CA GLN A 68 8.75 -2.61 6.90
C GLN A 68 7.60 -2.72 7.89
N ALA A 69 7.18 -1.60 8.50
CA ALA A 69 6.11 -1.60 9.50
C ALA A 69 4.79 -2.10 8.92
N VAL A 70 4.42 -1.63 7.73
CA VAL A 70 3.18 -2.06 7.07
C VAL A 70 3.29 -3.50 6.59
N ASN A 71 4.40 -3.89 5.98
CA ASN A 71 4.59 -5.25 5.48
C ASN A 71 4.57 -6.30 6.60
N ASP A 72 5.11 -5.99 7.77
CA ASP A 72 5.07 -6.91 8.92
C ASP A 72 3.63 -7.21 9.31
N GLN A 73 2.74 -6.22 9.27
CA GLN A 73 1.32 -6.42 9.56
C GLN A 73 0.60 -7.17 8.45
N ILE A 74 0.93 -6.88 7.18
CA ILE A 74 0.39 -7.61 6.05
C ILE A 74 0.75 -9.10 6.15
N ALA A 75 2.00 -9.40 6.44
CA ALA A 75 2.48 -10.79 6.61
C ALA A 75 1.75 -11.51 7.73
N SER A 76 1.40 -10.79 8.82
CA SER A 76 0.72 -11.38 9.99
C SER A 76 -0.79 -11.55 9.80
N ILE A 77 -1.45 -10.62 9.10
CA ILE A 77 -2.93 -10.51 9.09
C ILE A 77 -3.55 -11.09 7.81
N LEU A 78 -2.92 -10.91 6.65
CA LEU A 78 -3.51 -11.32 5.38
C LEU A 78 -3.31 -12.81 5.11
N PRO A 79 -4.30 -13.48 4.45
CA PRO A 79 -4.25 -14.91 4.20
C PRO A 79 -3.32 -15.33 3.05
N LEU A 80 -2.93 -14.39 2.18
CA LEU A 80 -1.99 -14.69 1.08
C LEU A 80 -0.55 -14.71 1.59
N ASP A 81 0.29 -15.52 0.94
CA ASP A 81 1.72 -15.56 1.25
C ASP A 81 2.34 -14.17 1.03
N ASN A 82 3.16 -13.74 1.98
CA ASN A 82 3.85 -12.47 1.89
C ASN A 82 5.24 -12.68 1.27
N ARG A 83 5.55 -11.90 0.24
CA ARG A 83 6.81 -11.97 -0.51
C ARG A 83 7.85 -10.96 0.00
N GLY A 84 7.53 -10.24 1.08
CA GLY A 84 8.44 -9.29 1.70
C GLY A 84 8.28 -7.86 1.21
N PHE A 85 9.26 -7.02 1.53
CA PHE A 85 9.32 -5.66 1.05
C PHE A 85 10.64 -5.41 0.32
N ALA A 86 10.61 -4.57 -0.72
CA ALA A 86 11.75 -4.35 -1.58
C ALA A 86 11.74 -2.95 -2.19
N LYS A 87 12.92 -2.51 -2.63
CA LYS A 87 13.07 -1.26 -3.38
C LYS A 87 12.72 -1.50 -4.84
N TYR A 88 11.87 -0.63 -5.42
CA TYR A 88 11.50 -0.71 -6.83
C TYR A 88 11.17 0.67 -7.38
N ASP A 89 11.42 0.88 -8.69
CA ASP A 89 11.36 2.18 -9.33
C ASP A 89 9.97 2.47 -9.97
N TYR A 90 8.93 2.57 -9.13
CA TYR A 90 7.62 3.07 -9.57
C TYR A 90 7.62 4.60 -9.55
N GLN A 91 6.99 5.23 -10.56
CA GLN A 91 6.92 6.69 -10.64
C GLN A 91 6.27 7.32 -9.40
N VAL A 92 5.16 6.76 -8.90
CA VAL A 92 4.46 7.29 -7.72
C VAL A 92 5.30 7.25 -6.44
N LEU A 93 6.37 6.46 -6.44
CA LEU A 93 7.34 6.39 -5.35
C LEU A 93 8.54 7.29 -5.64
N ARG A 94 9.08 7.24 -6.86
CA ARG A 94 10.26 8.01 -7.27
C ARG A 94 10.02 9.51 -7.19
N GLU A 95 8.89 9.98 -7.70
CA GLU A 95 8.54 11.39 -7.76
C GLU A 95 7.86 11.91 -6.49
N ASN A 96 7.73 11.07 -5.47
CA ASN A 96 7.07 11.41 -4.22
C ASN A 96 8.10 11.86 -3.18
N GLU A 97 7.90 13.06 -2.63
CA GLU A 97 8.77 13.64 -1.60
C GLU A 97 8.38 13.17 -0.19
N ARG A 98 7.25 12.53 -0.05
CA ARG A 98 6.79 11.99 1.24
C ARG A 98 7.29 10.56 1.41
N PRO A 99 7.43 10.06 2.66
CA PRO A 99 7.61 8.62 2.86
C PRO A 99 6.50 7.86 2.13
N ALA A 100 6.87 7.03 1.16
CA ALA A 100 5.92 6.47 0.20
C ALA A 100 6.12 4.98 0.00
N ILE A 101 5.01 4.25 -0.01
CA ILE A 101 5.00 2.82 -0.31
C ILE A 101 3.90 2.48 -1.31
N LEU A 102 4.10 1.37 -2.02
CA LEU A 102 3.12 0.78 -2.92
C LEU A 102 2.89 -0.67 -2.50
N LEU A 103 1.63 -1.01 -2.27
CA LEU A 103 1.22 -2.34 -1.85
C LEU A 103 0.69 -3.12 -3.05
N GLU A 104 1.32 -4.26 -3.35
CA GLU A 104 0.76 -5.28 -4.24
C GLU A 104 0.03 -6.29 -3.36
N LEU A 105 -1.29 -6.32 -3.46
CA LEU A 105 -2.17 -7.05 -2.53
C LEU A 105 -2.62 -8.40 -3.06
N GLY A 106 -2.05 -8.85 -4.16
CA GLY A 106 -2.33 -10.09 -4.83
C GLY A 106 -2.25 -9.93 -6.34
N TYR A 107 -2.39 -11.04 -7.06
CA TYR A 107 -2.37 -11.07 -8.52
C TYR A 107 -3.77 -11.21 -9.08
N ILE A 108 -4.22 -10.22 -9.85
CA ILE A 108 -5.58 -10.19 -10.39
C ILE A 108 -5.86 -11.35 -11.36
N ASN A 109 -4.83 -11.89 -11.98
CA ASN A 109 -4.93 -13.06 -12.87
C ASN A 109 -4.57 -14.40 -12.20
N ASN A 110 -4.57 -14.44 -10.87
CA ASN A 110 -4.53 -15.66 -10.08
C ASN A 110 -5.92 -15.87 -9.48
N ASP A 111 -6.51 -17.06 -9.67
CA ASP A 111 -7.89 -17.32 -9.28
C ASP A 111 -8.13 -17.13 -7.78
N THR A 112 -7.21 -17.60 -6.94
CA THR A 112 -7.31 -17.45 -5.49
C THR A 112 -7.15 -15.99 -5.07
N ASP A 113 -6.11 -15.31 -5.57
CA ASP A 113 -5.84 -13.92 -5.25
C ASP A 113 -6.98 -13.00 -5.71
N ALA A 114 -7.53 -13.26 -6.92
CA ALA A 114 -8.65 -12.49 -7.46
C ALA A 114 -9.91 -12.63 -6.61
N ALA A 115 -10.16 -13.81 -6.05
CA ALA A 115 -11.27 -14.02 -5.14
C ALA A 115 -11.14 -13.18 -3.87
N TYR A 116 -9.94 -13.10 -3.31
CA TYR A 116 -9.66 -12.20 -2.18
C TYR A 116 -9.80 -10.72 -2.57
N ALA A 117 -9.34 -10.33 -3.76
CA ALA A 117 -9.47 -8.96 -4.24
C ALA A 117 -10.91 -8.46 -4.29
N GLN A 118 -11.88 -9.34 -4.42
CA GLN A 118 -13.31 -9.02 -4.45
C GLN A 118 -13.99 -9.15 -3.09
N SER A 119 -13.29 -9.61 -2.06
CA SER A 119 -13.83 -9.91 -0.74
C SER A 119 -13.80 -8.70 0.18
N ASP A 120 -14.95 -8.30 0.72
CA ASP A 120 -15.04 -7.24 1.75
C ASP A 120 -14.26 -7.62 3.00
N LYS A 121 -14.24 -8.89 3.37
CA LYS A 121 -13.46 -9.38 4.51
C LYS A 121 -11.97 -9.16 4.29
N TYR A 122 -11.48 -9.41 3.08
CA TYR A 122 -10.08 -9.16 2.72
C TYR A 122 -9.75 -7.67 2.78
N HIS A 123 -10.63 -6.82 2.24
CA HIS A 123 -10.44 -5.36 2.27
C HIS A 123 -10.36 -4.83 3.70
N LYS A 124 -11.16 -5.37 4.61
CA LYS A 124 -11.11 -5.00 6.03
C LYS A 124 -9.80 -5.41 6.67
N LYS A 125 -9.28 -6.59 6.33
CA LYS A 125 -7.97 -7.05 6.81
C LYS A 125 -6.83 -6.20 6.27
N VAL A 126 -6.89 -5.79 5.01
CA VAL A 126 -5.92 -4.85 4.42
C VAL A 126 -5.94 -3.53 5.18
N ALA A 127 -7.11 -2.97 5.41
CA ALA A 127 -7.25 -1.72 6.15
C ALA A 127 -6.71 -1.84 7.58
N GLN A 128 -6.95 -2.96 8.25
CA GLN A 128 -6.41 -3.23 9.59
C GLN A 128 -4.88 -3.29 9.57
N ALA A 129 -4.30 -4.02 8.62
CA ALA A 129 -2.85 -4.17 8.49
C ALA A 129 -2.17 -2.81 8.22
N VAL A 130 -2.72 -2.02 7.31
CA VAL A 130 -2.18 -0.68 7.00
C VAL A 130 -2.29 0.22 8.22
N ASN A 131 -3.43 0.22 8.91
CA ASN A 131 -3.63 1.02 10.12
C ASN A 131 -2.63 0.66 11.22
N ASP A 132 -2.46 -0.63 11.49
CA ASP A 132 -1.54 -1.10 12.53
C ASP A 132 -0.09 -0.81 12.16
N GLY A 133 0.26 -0.95 10.88
CA GLY A 133 1.58 -0.60 10.37
C GLY A 133 1.87 0.89 10.48
N LEU A 134 0.89 1.74 10.16
CA LEU A 134 1.01 3.19 10.34
C LEU A 134 1.21 3.56 11.81
N ASN A 135 0.47 2.93 12.72
CA ASN A 135 0.62 3.16 14.15
C ASN A 135 2.05 2.85 14.61
N THR A 136 2.59 1.71 14.20
CA THR A 136 3.96 1.31 14.50
C THR A 136 4.96 2.32 13.94
N TYR A 137 4.81 2.70 12.69
CA TYR A 137 5.68 3.66 12.01
C TYR A 137 5.69 5.03 12.71
N ILE A 138 4.51 5.58 12.99
CA ILE A 138 4.39 6.88 13.66
C ILE A 138 4.99 6.85 15.07
N ASN A 139 4.78 5.77 15.82
CA ASN A 139 5.35 5.62 17.16
C ASN A 139 6.87 5.53 17.12
N GLU A 140 7.44 4.84 16.13
CA GLU A 140 8.89 4.78 15.92
C GLU A 140 9.50 6.16 15.61
N LEU A 141 8.79 7.00 14.87
CA LEU A 141 9.23 8.36 14.56
C LEU A 141 9.31 9.26 15.82
N LYS A 142 8.51 8.97 16.84
CA LYS A 142 8.50 9.75 18.09
C LYS A 142 9.62 9.37 19.04
N GLU A 143 10.29 8.27 18.79
CA GLU A 143 11.47 7.83 19.53
C GLU A 143 12.73 8.48 18.95
#